data_c2efc1a08004cf838f538c9c291e5c50
#
_entry.id   c2efc1a08004cf838f538c9c291e5c50
#
_cell.length_a   1.000
_cell.length_b   1.000
_cell.length_c   1.000
_cell.angle_alpha   90.00
_cell.angle_beta   90.00
_cell.angle_gamma   90.00
#
_symmetry.space_group_name_H-M   'P 1'
#
loop_
_entity.id
_entity.type
_entity.pdbx_description
1 polymer ?
#
loop_
_entity_poly.entity_id
_entity_poly.type
_entity_poly.pdbx_seq_one_letter_code
_entity_poly.pdbx_strand_id
1 'polypeptide(L)'
;LSSIANQVNHALAKITWDKEQIEEYKAEHDVNSVKKSLRPGGDPTQPLPVILGINTRRTYFQAATLFFKRAEEITDKGLLAKLLDPDIIMTTFEEHYSESAPGTVNKLLAAIEKVYLGCIKLGWTKDPCPITPELREWVKSFRDDSGVRMPRFGYRPEDAERVVLSLQERKSVYALPAELALRCGLREDEIAGLRGENIDVEHRLLHITGKGGRYRQVPISEELLSQLNRSKQYLFTPSASWRAGFRRTVLEATKELGIGISGVHRLRANFAQCKYSEFLAQGIDDRKARQQISELLGHARIDVTYKYVPKGFIT
;
A
#
# COMPACT_ATOMS: atom_id res chain seq x y z
N LEU A 1 25.28 18.88 -16.70
CA LEU A 1 24.87 17.70 -15.94
C LEU A 1 23.34 17.61 -15.92
N SER A 2 22.77 16.42 -16.12
CA SER A 2 21.32 16.25 -15.99
C SER A 2 20.92 16.34 -14.51
N SER A 3 19.72 16.87 -14.22
CA SER A 3 19.23 16.99 -12.84
C SER A 3 19.22 15.63 -12.11
N ILE A 4 19.35 15.67 -10.78
CA ILE A 4 19.22 14.45 -9.94
C ILE A 4 17.94 13.69 -10.25
N ALA A 5 16.82 14.37 -10.46
CA ALA A 5 15.56 13.74 -10.84
C ALA A 5 15.67 12.93 -12.14
N ASN A 6 16.33 13.48 -13.15
CA ASN A 6 16.53 12.77 -14.42
C ASN A 6 17.47 11.56 -14.26
N GLN A 7 18.53 11.69 -13.47
CA GLN A 7 19.45 10.59 -13.18
C GLN A 7 18.73 9.45 -12.43
N VAL A 8 17.95 9.76 -11.39
CA VAL A 8 17.12 8.80 -10.64
C VAL A 8 16.10 8.10 -11.56
N ASN A 9 15.42 8.89 -12.41
CA ASN A 9 14.46 8.32 -13.35
C ASN A 9 15.11 7.33 -14.34
N HIS A 10 16.28 7.68 -14.86
CA HIS A 10 17.02 6.83 -15.79
C HIS A 10 17.49 5.54 -15.11
N ALA A 11 18.06 5.63 -13.91
CA ALA A 11 18.48 4.47 -13.13
C ALA A 11 17.30 3.51 -12.85
N LEU A 12 16.18 4.03 -12.37
CA LEU A 12 15.00 3.20 -12.08
C LEU A 12 14.36 2.61 -13.34
N ALA A 13 14.38 3.34 -14.46
CA ALA A 13 13.88 2.83 -15.73
C ALA A 13 14.64 1.58 -16.19
N LYS A 14 15.97 1.55 -15.99
CA LYS A 14 16.84 0.46 -16.42
C LYS A 14 16.54 -0.89 -15.74
N ILE A 15 15.94 -0.87 -14.58
CA ILE A 15 15.58 -2.07 -13.80
C ILE A 15 14.07 -2.27 -13.64
N THR A 16 13.26 -1.48 -14.33
CA THR A 16 11.79 -1.65 -14.33
C THR A 16 11.40 -2.58 -15.46
N TRP A 17 10.74 -3.67 -15.14
CA TRP A 17 10.16 -4.58 -16.09
C TRP A 17 8.72 -4.19 -16.42
N ASP A 18 8.38 -4.18 -17.68
CA ASP A 18 7.01 -4.05 -18.15
C ASP A 18 6.24 -5.38 -18.04
N LYS A 19 5.03 -5.38 -18.55
CA LYS A 19 4.17 -6.56 -18.47
C LYS A 19 4.66 -7.68 -19.39
N GLU A 20 5.18 -7.35 -20.55
CA GLU A 20 5.69 -8.28 -21.54
C GLU A 20 6.93 -9.01 -21.01
N GLN A 21 7.92 -8.29 -20.51
CA GLN A 21 9.11 -8.86 -19.88
C GLN A 21 8.78 -9.77 -18.67
N ILE A 22 7.73 -9.45 -17.92
CA ILE A 22 7.27 -10.30 -16.82
C ILE A 22 6.69 -11.61 -17.33
N GLU A 23 5.89 -11.58 -18.40
CA GLU A 23 5.27 -12.78 -18.97
C GLU A 23 6.30 -13.65 -19.73
N GLU A 24 7.24 -13.03 -20.47
CA GLU A 24 8.36 -13.73 -21.07
C GLU A 24 9.19 -14.49 -20.03
N TYR A 25 9.57 -13.80 -18.94
CA TYR A 25 10.31 -14.45 -17.86
C TYR A 25 9.57 -15.63 -17.24
N LYS A 26 8.26 -15.55 -17.08
CA LYS A 26 7.45 -16.64 -16.56
C LYS A 26 7.48 -17.86 -17.49
N ALA A 27 7.33 -17.60 -18.79
CA ALA A 27 7.35 -18.64 -19.81
C ALA A 27 8.72 -19.35 -19.92
N GLU A 28 9.80 -18.58 -19.93
CA GLU A 28 11.17 -19.10 -20.04
C GLU A 28 11.59 -19.95 -18.82
N HIS A 29 11.09 -19.63 -17.64
CA HIS A 29 11.53 -20.27 -16.38
C HIS A 29 10.45 -21.18 -15.76
N ASP A 30 9.34 -21.37 -16.44
CA ASP A 30 8.18 -22.18 -15.96
C ASP A 30 7.79 -21.84 -14.50
N VAL A 31 7.65 -20.54 -14.20
CA VAL A 31 7.40 -20.10 -12.82
C VAL A 31 6.07 -19.37 -12.67
N ASN A 32 5.31 -19.77 -11.66
CA ASN A 32 4.07 -19.11 -11.29
C ASN A 32 4.27 -17.77 -10.57
N SER A 33 5.45 -17.54 -10.00
CA SER A 33 5.77 -16.33 -9.22
C SER A 33 7.15 -15.79 -9.53
N VAL A 34 7.22 -14.79 -10.42
CA VAL A 34 8.44 -14.05 -10.76
C VAL A 34 9.17 -13.52 -9.50
N LYS A 35 8.41 -13.02 -8.51
CA LYS A 35 9.00 -12.50 -7.26
C LYS A 35 9.75 -13.57 -6.47
N LYS A 36 9.24 -14.78 -6.44
CA LYS A 36 9.89 -15.90 -5.73
C LYS A 36 11.12 -16.39 -6.50
N SER A 37 11.00 -16.50 -7.82
CA SER A 37 12.07 -16.97 -8.68
C SER A 37 13.27 -16.01 -8.73
N LEU A 38 13.04 -14.70 -8.79
CA LEU A 38 14.10 -13.69 -8.86
C LEU A 38 14.86 -13.46 -7.54
N ARG A 39 14.37 -14.00 -6.43
CA ARG A 39 15.06 -13.84 -5.14
C ARG A 39 16.06 -14.97 -4.94
N PRO A 40 17.31 -14.67 -4.51
CA PRO A 40 18.30 -15.70 -4.18
C PRO A 40 17.73 -16.73 -3.21
N GLY A 41 17.77 -18.01 -3.59
CA GLY A 41 17.22 -19.11 -2.77
C GLY A 41 15.70 -19.03 -2.51
N GLY A 42 14.96 -18.17 -3.23
CA GLY A 42 13.54 -17.93 -2.98
C GLY A 42 13.23 -17.17 -1.69
N ASP A 43 14.24 -16.66 -1.01
CA ASP A 43 14.14 -16.00 0.29
C ASP A 43 13.34 -14.67 0.18
N PRO A 44 12.18 -14.54 0.88
CA PRO A 44 11.35 -13.36 0.83
C PRO A 44 11.98 -12.11 1.47
N THR A 45 13.06 -12.27 2.23
CA THR A 45 13.79 -11.17 2.88
C THR A 45 14.77 -10.49 1.93
N GLN A 46 15.23 -11.20 0.89
CA GLN A 46 16.15 -10.67 -0.10
C GLN A 46 15.47 -9.64 -1.02
N PRO A 47 16.15 -8.54 -1.38
CA PRO A 47 15.60 -7.55 -2.30
C PRO A 47 15.46 -8.12 -3.71
N LEU A 48 14.39 -7.74 -4.41
CA LEU A 48 14.23 -8.07 -5.82
C LEU A 48 15.26 -7.27 -6.65
N PRO A 49 15.92 -7.87 -7.65
CA PRO A 49 16.86 -7.13 -8.52
C PRO A 49 16.18 -6.15 -9.48
N VAL A 50 14.87 -6.24 -9.64
CA VAL A 50 14.06 -5.44 -10.58
C VAL A 50 12.83 -4.83 -9.93
N ILE A 51 12.18 -3.91 -10.64
CA ILE A 51 10.89 -3.31 -10.25
C ILE A 51 9.79 -3.90 -11.14
N LEU A 52 8.83 -4.58 -10.53
CA LEU A 52 7.74 -5.28 -11.20
C LEU A 52 6.42 -4.45 -11.22
N GLY A 53 6.49 -3.16 -11.48
CA GLY A 53 5.27 -2.36 -11.60
C GLY A 53 5.49 -0.86 -11.58
N ILE A 54 4.74 -0.18 -12.44
CA ILE A 54 4.81 1.28 -12.66
C ILE A 54 4.53 2.07 -11.36
N ASN A 55 3.53 1.67 -10.57
CA ASN A 55 3.23 2.35 -9.31
C ASN A 55 4.35 2.22 -8.28
N THR A 56 5.04 1.08 -8.24
CA THR A 56 6.21 0.87 -7.39
C THR A 56 7.37 1.75 -7.87
N ARG A 57 7.63 1.79 -9.18
CA ARG A 57 8.63 2.69 -9.78
C ARG A 57 8.34 4.15 -9.43
N ARG A 58 7.10 4.61 -9.59
CA ARG A 58 6.69 5.98 -9.25
C ARG A 58 6.95 6.31 -7.77
N THR A 59 6.63 5.38 -6.88
CA THR A 59 6.87 5.54 -5.44
C THR A 59 8.35 5.66 -5.12
N TYR A 60 9.19 4.80 -5.72
CA TYR A 60 10.64 4.86 -5.54
C TYR A 60 11.24 6.11 -6.17
N PHE A 61 10.77 6.51 -7.35
CA PHE A 61 11.20 7.76 -7.98
C PHE A 61 10.96 8.97 -7.10
N GLN A 62 9.77 9.13 -6.55
CA GLN A 62 9.44 10.25 -5.66
C GLN A 62 10.31 10.23 -4.39
N ALA A 63 10.45 9.06 -3.76
CA ALA A 63 11.21 8.91 -2.53
C ALA A 63 12.71 9.16 -2.75
N ALA A 64 13.31 8.54 -3.77
CA ALA A 64 14.72 8.67 -4.07
C ALA A 64 15.08 10.07 -4.57
N THR A 65 14.25 10.68 -5.41
CA THR A 65 14.50 12.05 -5.90
C THR A 65 14.58 13.03 -4.75
N LEU A 66 13.64 12.97 -3.81
CA LEU A 66 13.66 13.86 -2.64
C LEU A 66 14.90 13.59 -1.76
N PHE A 67 15.23 12.33 -1.52
CA PHE A 67 16.39 11.94 -0.73
C PHE A 67 17.69 12.44 -1.34
N PHE A 68 17.93 12.15 -2.62
CA PHE A 68 19.19 12.55 -3.28
C PHE A 68 19.30 14.04 -3.56
N LYS A 69 18.20 14.80 -3.66
CA LYS A 69 18.25 16.26 -3.65
C LYS A 69 18.78 16.80 -2.32
N ARG A 70 18.33 16.25 -1.19
CA ARG A 70 18.85 16.61 0.13
C ARG A 70 20.33 16.23 0.30
N ALA A 71 20.72 15.05 -0.20
CA ALA A 71 22.12 14.65 -0.23
C ALA A 71 22.99 15.57 -1.11
N GLU A 72 22.45 16.07 -2.23
CA GLU A 72 23.11 17.05 -3.09
C GLU A 72 23.31 18.39 -2.37
N GLU A 73 22.31 18.85 -1.60
CA GLU A 73 22.38 20.10 -0.81
C GLU A 73 23.47 20.04 0.27
N ILE A 74 23.69 18.87 0.88
CA ILE A 74 24.72 18.67 1.92
C ILE A 74 26.13 18.64 1.33
N THR A 75 26.31 18.16 0.09
CA THR A 75 27.63 17.75 -0.43
C THR A 75 28.10 18.53 -1.64
N ASP A 76 27.27 19.37 -2.25
CA ASP A 76 27.52 20.02 -3.56
C ASP A 76 27.88 19.02 -4.70
N LYS A 77 27.56 17.74 -4.54
CA LYS A 77 27.83 16.72 -5.54
C LYS A 77 26.60 16.48 -6.43
N GLY A 78 26.62 16.93 -7.67
CA GLY A 78 25.51 16.81 -8.63
C GLY A 78 25.47 15.49 -9.41
N LEU A 79 26.27 14.48 -9.06
CA LEU A 79 26.27 13.17 -9.71
C LEU A 79 25.68 12.10 -8.79
N LEU A 80 24.61 11.47 -9.20
CA LEU A 80 23.91 10.43 -8.43
C LEU A 80 24.85 9.31 -7.96
N ALA A 81 25.77 8.86 -8.82
CA ALA A 81 26.73 7.82 -8.46
C ALA A 81 27.65 8.24 -7.29
N LYS A 82 27.96 9.52 -7.16
CA LYS A 82 28.78 10.05 -6.05
C LYS A 82 27.96 10.25 -4.76
N LEU A 83 26.66 10.34 -4.87
CA LEU A 83 25.72 10.43 -3.73
C LEU A 83 25.37 9.04 -3.17
N LEU A 84 25.73 7.96 -3.88
CA LEU A 84 25.61 6.58 -3.43
C LEU A 84 26.81 6.18 -2.53
N ASP A 85 27.20 7.06 -1.66
CA ASP A 85 28.24 6.89 -0.67
C ASP A 85 27.59 6.62 0.70
N PRO A 86 28.05 5.60 1.48
CA PRO A 86 27.44 5.28 2.76
C PRO A 86 27.42 6.45 3.75
N ASP A 87 28.48 7.24 3.83
CA ASP A 87 28.58 8.37 4.78
C ASP A 87 27.62 9.49 4.39
N ILE A 88 27.50 9.79 3.09
CA ILE A 88 26.53 10.77 2.59
C ILE A 88 25.11 10.31 2.89
N ILE A 89 24.84 9.01 2.70
CA ILE A 89 23.53 8.44 2.98
C ILE A 89 23.21 8.52 4.47
N MET A 90 24.19 8.18 5.35
CA MET A 90 24.03 8.30 6.80
C MET A 90 23.74 9.72 7.22
N THR A 91 24.57 10.68 6.81
CA THR A 91 24.37 12.12 7.12
C THR A 91 23.02 12.61 6.66
N THR A 92 22.60 12.23 5.44
CA THR A 92 21.27 12.61 4.92
C THR A 92 20.12 12.04 5.75
N PHE A 93 20.26 10.79 6.25
CA PHE A 93 19.27 10.21 7.16
C PHE A 93 19.24 10.92 8.51
N GLU A 94 20.38 11.24 9.09
CA GLU A 94 20.48 11.96 10.37
C GLU A 94 19.81 13.34 10.29
N GLU A 95 20.20 14.13 9.32
CA GLU A 95 19.74 15.52 9.21
C GLU A 95 18.26 15.66 8.84
N HIS A 96 17.75 14.75 8.01
CA HIS A 96 16.43 14.95 7.42
C HIS A 96 15.39 13.89 7.76
N TYR A 97 15.78 12.75 8.34
CA TYR A 97 14.87 11.61 8.50
C TYR A 97 14.95 10.93 9.87
N SER A 98 15.73 11.47 10.83
CA SER A 98 15.86 10.93 12.19
C SER A 98 14.52 10.77 12.91
N GLU A 99 13.58 11.70 12.72
CA GLU A 99 12.23 11.66 13.28
C GLU A 99 11.18 10.99 12.36
N SER A 100 11.61 10.40 11.25
CA SER A 100 10.70 9.85 10.26
C SER A 100 10.08 8.53 10.68
N ALA A 101 8.79 8.36 10.38
CA ALA A 101 8.09 7.10 10.63
C ALA A 101 8.83 5.91 9.98
N PRO A 102 8.91 4.75 10.67
CA PRO A 102 9.62 3.55 10.19
C PRO A 102 9.25 3.11 8.76
N GLY A 103 8.00 3.31 8.36
CA GLY A 103 7.55 3.03 6.99
C GLY A 103 8.15 3.94 5.94
N THR A 104 8.46 5.20 6.29
CA THR A 104 9.14 6.16 5.41
C THR A 104 10.59 5.76 5.23
N VAL A 105 11.27 5.48 6.32
CA VAL A 105 12.67 5.05 6.31
C VAL A 105 12.87 3.76 5.50
N ASN A 106 12.05 2.74 5.72
CA ASN A 106 12.10 1.50 4.94
C ASN A 106 11.87 1.72 3.44
N LYS A 107 10.95 2.61 3.10
CA LYS A 107 10.68 2.97 1.71
C LYS A 107 11.89 3.66 1.08
N LEU A 108 12.56 4.54 1.81
CA LEU A 108 13.78 5.23 1.35
C LEU A 108 14.92 4.25 1.14
N LEU A 109 15.22 3.39 2.11
CA LEU A 109 16.24 2.35 1.96
C LEU A 109 15.98 1.49 0.71
N ALA A 110 14.75 1.01 0.54
CA ALA A 110 14.39 0.23 -0.64
C ALA A 110 14.51 1.03 -1.95
N ALA A 111 14.19 2.34 -1.94
CA ALA A 111 14.32 3.19 -3.10
C ALA A 111 15.79 3.45 -3.47
N ILE A 112 16.65 3.71 -2.49
CA ILE A 112 18.11 3.90 -2.66
C ILE A 112 18.74 2.62 -3.24
N GLU A 113 18.40 1.45 -2.72
CA GLU A 113 18.88 0.16 -3.28
C GLU A 113 18.47 -0.02 -4.74
N LYS A 114 17.24 0.37 -5.12
CA LYS A 114 16.80 0.28 -6.51
C LYS A 114 17.57 1.26 -7.40
N VAL A 115 17.80 2.47 -6.93
CA VAL A 115 18.63 3.44 -7.66
C VAL A 115 20.04 2.89 -7.85
N TYR A 116 20.66 2.36 -6.80
CA TYR A 116 21.96 1.72 -6.88
C TYR A 116 22.01 0.60 -7.94
N LEU A 117 21.06 -0.34 -7.90
CA LEU A 117 20.97 -1.42 -8.90
C LEU A 117 20.84 -0.88 -10.34
N GLY A 118 20.09 0.19 -10.52
CA GLY A 118 20.00 0.89 -11.81
C GLY A 118 21.35 1.49 -12.23
N CYS A 119 22.05 2.14 -11.33
CA CYS A 119 23.37 2.72 -11.57
C CYS A 119 24.42 1.65 -11.94
N ILE A 120 24.41 0.49 -11.28
CA ILE A 120 25.23 -0.67 -11.65
C ILE A 120 24.93 -1.11 -13.08
N LYS A 121 23.65 -1.27 -13.42
CA LYS A 121 23.21 -1.69 -14.78
C LYS A 121 23.55 -0.68 -15.87
N LEU A 122 23.71 0.59 -15.52
CA LEU A 122 24.13 1.65 -16.43
C LEU A 122 25.66 1.83 -16.49
N GLY A 123 26.41 1.12 -15.66
CA GLY A 123 27.85 1.30 -15.55
C GLY A 123 28.27 2.63 -14.89
N TRP A 124 27.37 3.29 -14.16
CA TRP A 124 27.64 4.56 -13.49
C TRP A 124 28.43 4.40 -12.20
N THR A 125 28.35 3.26 -11.56
CA THR A 125 29.18 2.86 -10.43
C THR A 125 29.49 1.38 -10.50
N LYS A 126 30.62 1.00 -9.88
CA LYS A 126 31.04 -0.38 -9.63
C LYS A 126 31.24 -0.65 -8.14
N ASP A 127 31.00 0.37 -7.31
CA ASP A 127 31.18 0.29 -5.87
C ASP A 127 30.18 -0.70 -5.25
N PRO A 128 30.46 -1.26 -4.08
CA PRO A 128 29.51 -2.12 -3.36
C PRO A 128 28.24 -1.36 -2.98
N CYS A 129 27.20 -2.11 -2.65
CA CYS A 129 25.91 -1.51 -2.24
C CYS A 129 26.12 -0.60 -1.03
N PRO A 130 25.72 0.68 -1.10
CA PRO A 130 25.89 1.62 0.01
C PRO A 130 24.98 1.32 1.20
N ILE A 131 23.96 0.47 1.01
CA ILE A 131 23.05 0.05 2.08
C ILE A 131 23.61 -1.21 2.74
N THR A 132 24.57 -1.01 3.64
CA THR A 132 25.21 -2.08 4.40
C THR A 132 24.29 -2.63 5.51
N PRO A 133 24.56 -3.83 6.06
CA PRO A 133 23.85 -4.32 7.24
C PRO A 133 23.93 -3.35 8.42
N GLU A 134 25.08 -2.73 8.66
CA GLU A 134 25.33 -1.77 9.73
C GLU A 134 24.46 -0.53 9.55
N LEU A 135 24.39 0.03 8.33
CA LEU A 135 23.50 1.14 8.00
C LEU A 135 22.03 0.78 8.25
N ARG A 136 21.63 -0.45 7.91
CA ARG A 136 20.25 -0.92 8.16
C ARG A 136 19.93 -1.00 9.64
N GLU A 137 20.85 -1.51 10.46
CA GLU A 137 20.65 -1.58 11.91
C GLU A 137 20.66 -0.17 12.53
N TRP A 138 21.58 0.68 12.13
CA TRP A 138 21.66 2.05 12.61
C TRP A 138 20.37 2.83 12.27
N VAL A 139 19.87 2.73 11.05
CA VAL A 139 18.57 3.34 10.67
C VAL A 139 17.41 2.70 11.44
N LYS A 140 17.50 1.46 11.88
CA LYS A 140 16.50 0.86 12.76
C LYS A 140 16.50 1.47 14.17
N SER A 141 17.63 1.94 14.68
CA SER A 141 17.69 2.59 15.98
C SER A 141 16.82 3.85 16.05
N PHE A 142 16.68 4.62 14.97
CA PHE A 142 15.71 5.72 14.87
C PHE A 142 14.25 5.30 15.10
N ARG A 143 13.95 4.01 15.03
CA ARG A 143 12.60 3.48 15.18
C ARG A 143 12.18 3.26 16.62
N ASP A 144 13.15 2.95 17.47
CA ASP A 144 12.86 2.55 18.84
C ASP A 144 12.52 3.79 19.68
N ASP A 145 13.02 4.99 19.27
CA ASP A 145 12.72 6.26 19.90
C ASP A 145 11.43 6.92 19.37
N SER A 146 10.94 6.56 18.19
CA SER A 146 9.77 7.19 17.55
C SER A 146 8.41 6.63 17.97
N GLY A 147 8.35 5.80 19.02
CA GLY A 147 7.10 5.34 19.61
C GLY A 147 6.36 4.24 18.83
N VAL A 148 5.54 3.53 19.56
CA VAL A 148 4.70 2.42 19.11
C VAL A 148 3.92 2.82 17.84
N ARG A 149 4.04 2.03 16.77
CA ARG A 149 3.12 2.14 15.63
C ARG A 149 1.70 2.03 16.14
N MET A 150 0.98 3.15 16.13
CA MET A 150 -0.45 3.09 16.38
C MET A 150 -1.08 2.14 15.36
N PRO A 151 -1.76 1.08 15.79
CA PRO A 151 -2.53 0.23 14.89
C PRO A 151 -3.42 1.11 14.02
N ARG A 152 -3.70 0.68 12.80
CA ARG A 152 -4.68 1.36 11.94
C ARG A 152 -6.09 1.00 12.44
N PHE A 153 -6.45 1.53 13.62
CA PHE A 153 -7.80 1.37 14.12
C PHE A 153 -8.81 1.90 13.09
N GLY A 154 -9.96 1.29 13.03
CA GLY A 154 -11.15 1.87 12.43
C GLY A 154 -11.51 3.19 13.11
N TYR A 155 -12.55 3.81 12.67
CA TYR A 155 -13.28 4.80 13.45
C TYR A 155 -13.91 4.10 14.65
N ARG A 156 -14.35 4.86 15.67
CA ARG A 156 -15.35 4.31 16.58
C ARG A 156 -16.55 3.85 15.76
N PRO A 157 -17.22 2.74 16.11
CA PRO A 157 -18.32 2.22 15.28
C PRO A 157 -19.36 3.29 14.94
N GLU A 158 -19.77 4.10 15.92
CA GLU A 158 -20.70 5.21 15.77
C GLU A 158 -20.18 6.31 14.84
N ASP A 159 -18.88 6.60 14.86
CA ASP A 159 -18.26 7.60 13.99
C ASP A 159 -18.18 7.10 12.53
N ALA A 160 -17.95 5.81 12.31
CA ALA A 160 -17.99 5.22 10.98
C ALA A 160 -19.36 5.39 10.33
N GLU A 161 -20.43 5.11 11.09
CA GLU A 161 -21.82 5.32 10.64
C GLU A 161 -22.11 6.80 10.38
N ARG A 162 -21.71 7.69 11.26
CA ARG A 162 -21.87 9.14 11.11
C ARG A 162 -21.19 9.66 9.83
N VAL A 163 -20.00 9.16 9.50
CA VAL A 163 -19.30 9.52 8.26
C VAL A 163 -20.12 9.09 7.04
N VAL A 164 -20.61 7.86 6.99
CA VAL A 164 -21.43 7.37 5.88
C VAL A 164 -22.72 8.13 5.76
N LEU A 165 -23.47 8.33 6.87
CA LEU A 165 -24.71 9.10 6.92
C LEU A 165 -24.50 10.54 6.41
N SER A 166 -23.46 11.22 6.88
CA SER A 166 -23.15 12.58 6.42
C SER A 166 -22.91 12.64 4.90
N LEU A 167 -22.29 11.62 4.31
CA LEU A 167 -22.12 11.56 2.85
C LEU A 167 -23.45 11.28 2.13
N GLN A 168 -24.33 10.47 2.71
CA GLN A 168 -25.67 10.17 2.17
C GLN A 168 -26.57 11.41 2.20
N GLU A 169 -26.64 12.11 3.34
CA GLU A 169 -27.41 13.35 3.51
C GLU A 169 -27.02 14.43 2.50
N ARG A 170 -25.72 14.54 2.21
CA ARG A 170 -25.19 15.47 1.19
C ARG A 170 -25.40 14.97 -0.25
N LYS A 171 -26.00 13.80 -0.43
CA LYS A 171 -26.12 13.14 -1.74
C LYS A 171 -24.77 13.03 -2.47
N SER A 172 -23.70 12.80 -1.70
CA SER A 172 -22.35 12.68 -2.25
C SER A 172 -22.24 11.47 -3.16
N VAL A 173 -21.59 11.63 -4.30
CA VAL A 173 -21.25 10.50 -5.20
C VAL A 173 -20.32 9.47 -4.54
N TYR A 174 -19.76 9.80 -3.39
CA TYR A 174 -18.89 8.93 -2.61
C TYR A 174 -19.60 8.25 -1.42
N ALA A 175 -20.89 8.45 -1.21
CA ALA A 175 -21.66 7.81 -0.16
C ALA A 175 -21.67 6.28 -0.32
N LEU A 176 -22.13 5.78 -1.46
CA LEU A 176 -22.13 4.35 -1.79
C LEU A 176 -20.71 3.71 -1.78
N PRO A 177 -19.67 4.35 -2.34
CA PRO A 177 -18.28 3.94 -2.14
C PRO A 177 -17.85 3.80 -0.67
N ALA A 178 -18.23 4.74 0.19
CA ALA A 178 -17.91 4.68 1.63
C ALA A 178 -18.61 3.52 2.32
N GLU A 179 -19.86 3.28 1.96
CA GLU A 179 -20.65 2.15 2.46
C GLU A 179 -20.07 0.80 2.02
N LEU A 180 -19.63 0.65 0.77
CA LEU A 180 -18.92 -0.52 0.28
C LEU A 180 -17.61 -0.76 1.06
N ALA A 181 -16.88 0.31 1.40
CA ALA A 181 -15.67 0.19 2.23
C ALA A 181 -16.02 -0.29 3.65
N LEU A 182 -17.11 0.23 4.24
CA LEU A 182 -17.54 -0.09 5.60
C LEU A 182 -18.22 -1.47 5.71
N ARG A 183 -19.10 -1.83 4.76
CA ARG A 183 -19.93 -3.05 4.85
C ARG A 183 -19.30 -4.26 4.15
N CYS A 184 -18.50 -4.03 3.11
CA CYS A 184 -17.87 -5.09 2.32
C CYS A 184 -16.33 -5.11 2.47
N GLY A 185 -15.76 -4.18 3.20
CA GLY A 185 -14.32 -4.13 3.42
C GLY A 185 -13.49 -3.94 2.15
N LEU A 186 -14.04 -3.30 1.11
CA LEU A 186 -13.33 -3.08 -0.15
C LEU A 186 -12.27 -1.98 -0.01
N ARG A 187 -11.17 -2.13 -0.77
CA ARG A 187 -10.16 -1.07 -0.93
C ARG A 187 -10.67 0.00 -1.92
N GLU A 188 -10.18 1.22 -1.80
CA GLU A 188 -10.55 2.30 -2.74
C GLU A 188 -10.27 1.96 -4.21
N ASP A 189 -9.18 1.23 -4.49
CA ASP A 189 -8.87 0.77 -5.86
C ASP A 189 -9.85 -0.31 -6.35
N GLU A 190 -10.28 -1.20 -5.45
CA GLU A 190 -11.26 -2.26 -5.74
C GLU A 190 -12.64 -1.65 -5.99
N ILE A 191 -13.04 -0.64 -5.20
CA ILE A 191 -14.28 0.10 -5.40
C ILE A 191 -14.24 0.85 -6.74
N ALA A 192 -13.18 1.62 -6.99
CA ALA A 192 -13.04 2.38 -8.23
C ALA A 192 -13.09 1.49 -9.48
N GLY A 193 -12.54 0.27 -9.39
CA GLY A 193 -12.50 -0.70 -10.47
C GLY A 193 -13.69 -1.65 -10.53
N LEU A 194 -14.69 -1.52 -9.65
CA LEU A 194 -15.84 -2.42 -9.59
C LEU A 194 -16.71 -2.30 -10.85
N ARG A 195 -17.04 -3.45 -11.45
CA ARG A 195 -17.84 -3.55 -12.68
C ARG A 195 -19.15 -4.26 -12.43
N GLY A 196 -20.12 -4.08 -13.33
CA GLY A 196 -21.39 -4.80 -13.29
C GLY A 196 -21.23 -6.32 -13.32
N GLU A 197 -20.27 -6.83 -14.11
CA GLU A 197 -19.94 -8.26 -14.20
C GLU A 197 -19.36 -8.86 -12.91
N ASN A 198 -18.91 -8.03 -11.98
CA ASN A 198 -18.38 -8.49 -10.69
C ASN A 198 -19.49 -8.78 -9.66
N ILE A 199 -20.75 -8.59 -10.01
CA ILE A 199 -21.88 -8.69 -9.09
C ILE A 199 -22.67 -9.95 -9.36
N ASP A 200 -22.59 -10.92 -8.47
CA ASP A 200 -23.44 -12.09 -8.43
C ASP A 200 -24.69 -11.80 -7.56
N VAL A 201 -25.80 -11.58 -8.23
CA VAL A 201 -27.07 -11.23 -7.58
C VAL A 201 -27.71 -12.41 -6.90
N GLU A 202 -27.64 -13.58 -7.54
CA GLU A 202 -28.26 -14.81 -7.06
C GLU A 202 -27.67 -15.24 -5.71
N HIS A 203 -26.34 -15.18 -5.60
CA HIS A 203 -25.63 -15.55 -4.37
C HIS A 203 -25.33 -14.36 -3.47
N ARG A 204 -25.66 -13.14 -3.86
CA ARG A 204 -25.33 -11.88 -3.15
C ARG A 204 -23.84 -11.76 -2.84
N LEU A 205 -23.01 -11.91 -3.87
CA LEU A 205 -21.56 -11.85 -3.78
C LEU A 205 -20.96 -10.80 -4.72
N LEU A 206 -19.89 -10.18 -4.27
CA LEU A 206 -19.00 -9.38 -5.10
C LEU A 206 -17.75 -10.21 -5.40
N HIS A 207 -17.42 -10.36 -6.69
CA HIS A 207 -16.23 -11.02 -7.18
C HIS A 207 -15.09 -10.01 -7.31
N ILE A 208 -14.17 -10.01 -6.35
CA ILE A 208 -13.13 -8.98 -6.24
C ILE A 208 -11.77 -9.55 -6.59
N THR A 209 -11.12 -8.98 -7.60
CA THR A 209 -9.71 -9.23 -7.91
C THR A 209 -8.86 -8.10 -7.34
N GLY A 210 -8.15 -8.38 -6.25
CA GLY A 210 -7.35 -7.41 -5.52
C GLY A 210 -5.90 -7.29 -6.02
N LYS A 211 -5.08 -6.57 -5.26
CA LYS A 211 -3.66 -6.37 -5.55
C LYS A 211 -2.93 -7.70 -5.72
N GLY A 212 -2.23 -7.85 -6.84
CA GLY A 212 -1.47 -9.06 -7.16
C GLY A 212 -2.32 -10.18 -7.76
N GLY A 213 -3.49 -9.85 -8.34
CA GLY A 213 -4.36 -10.81 -9.03
C GLY A 213 -5.16 -11.72 -8.09
N ARG A 214 -5.23 -11.40 -6.81
CA ARG A 214 -5.93 -12.25 -5.84
C ARG A 214 -7.43 -12.08 -5.95
N TYR A 215 -8.08 -13.18 -6.28
CA TYR A 215 -9.52 -13.29 -6.32
C TYR A 215 -10.08 -13.63 -4.93
N ARG A 216 -11.23 -13.04 -4.61
CA ARG A 216 -12.07 -13.40 -3.47
C ARG A 216 -13.53 -13.07 -3.73
N GLN A 217 -14.40 -13.71 -3.00
CA GLN A 217 -15.82 -13.41 -2.94
C GLN A 217 -16.11 -12.64 -1.64
N VAL A 218 -16.91 -11.61 -1.73
CA VAL A 218 -17.30 -10.79 -0.58
C VAL A 218 -18.82 -10.74 -0.52
N PRO A 219 -19.44 -11.20 0.58
CA PRO A 219 -20.88 -11.09 0.76
C PRO A 219 -21.34 -9.63 0.78
N ILE A 220 -22.51 -9.38 0.18
CA ILE A 220 -23.15 -8.06 0.15
C ILE A 220 -24.61 -8.19 0.57
N SER A 221 -25.12 -7.23 1.37
CA SER A 221 -26.53 -7.20 1.74
C SER A 221 -27.42 -6.89 0.52
N GLU A 222 -28.66 -7.35 0.56
CA GLU A 222 -29.64 -7.09 -0.49
C GLU A 222 -29.91 -5.59 -0.65
N GLU A 223 -29.98 -4.88 0.45
CA GLU A 223 -30.15 -3.43 0.49
C GLU A 223 -29.01 -2.71 -0.28
N LEU A 224 -27.76 -3.06 0.00
CA LEU A 224 -26.61 -2.44 -0.65
C LEU A 224 -26.49 -2.90 -2.11
N LEU A 225 -26.84 -4.15 -2.41
CA LEU A 225 -26.89 -4.70 -3.76
C LEU A 225 -27.89 -3.95 -4.65
N SER A 226 -29.06 -3.60 -4.12
CA SER A 226 -30.10 -2.88 -4.86
C SER A 226 -29.67 -1.48 -5.33
N GLN A 227 -28.70 -0.87 -4.68
CA GLN A 227 -28.15 0.43 -5.03
C GLN A 227 -27.09 0.36 -6.15
N LEU A 228 -26.63 -0.84 -6.52
CA LEU A 228 -25.58 -1.01 -7.52
C LEU A 228 -26.18 -1.07 -8.94
N ASN A 229 -25.76 -0.16 -9.81
CA ASN A 229 -26.17 -0.18 -11.22
C ASN A 229 -25.32 -1.17 -12.04
N ARG A 230 -25.81 -2.40 -12.18
CA ARG A 230 -25.14 -3.51 -12.85
C ARG A 230 -24.99 -3.38 -14.36
N SER A 231 -25.78 -2.51 -15.01
CA SER A 231 -25.70 -2.31 -16.46
C SER A 231 -24.46 -1.50 -16.88
N LYS A 232 -23.75 -0.90 -15.91
CA LYS A 232 -22.56 -0.13 -16.19
C LYS A 232 -21.33 -1.05 -16.27
N GLN A 233 -20.47 -0.78 -17.27
CA GLN A 233 -19.16 -1.42 -17.36
C GLN A 233 -18.33 -1.17 -16.09
N TYR A 234 -18.27 0.06 -15.62
CA TYR A 234 -17.72 0.45 -14.31
C TYR A 234 -18.79 1.15 -13.49
N LEU A 235 -18.95 0.73 -12.23
CA LEU A 235 -19.92 1.37 -11.33
C LEU A 235 -19.45 2.77 -10.92
N PHE A 236 -18.14 2.92 -10.80
CA PHE A 236 -17.45 4.15 -10.41
C PHE A 236 -16.35 4.48 -11.43
N THR A 237 -15.67 5.62 -11.27
CA THR A 237 -14.61 6.01 -12.21
C THR A 237 -13.25 5.47 -11.77
N PRO A 238 -12.61 4.55 -12.53
CA PRO A 238 -11.33 3.95 -12.16
C PRO A 238 -10.14 4.89 -12.42
N SER A 239 -10.16 6.10 -11.86
CA SER A 239 -9.11 7.11 -12.05
C SER A 239 -8.43 7.53 -10.75
N ALA A 240 -7.22 8.07 -10.86
CA ALA A 240 -6.49 8.61 -9.71
C ALA A 240 -7.18 9.84 -9.11
N SER A 241 -7.80 10.68 -9.96
CA SER A 241 -8.55 11.86 -9.54
C SER A 241 -9.80 11.49 -8.76
N TRP A 242 -10.54 10.47 -9.19
CA TRP A 242 -11.71 9.97 -8.46
C TRP A 242 -11.33 9.48 -7.06
N ARG A 243 -10.24 8.68 -6.94
CA ARG A 243 -9.74 8.22 -5.64
C ARG A 243 -9.27 9.37 -4.75
N ALA A 244 -8.62 10.38 -5.33
CA ALA A 244 -8.22 11.58 -4.59
C ALA A 244 -9.45 12.36 -4.09
N GLY A 245 -10.49 12.49 -4.92
CA GLY A 245 -11.78 13.06 -4.55
C GLY A 245 -12.43 12.31 -3.39
N PHE A 246 -12.50 10.97 -3.49
CA PHE A 246 -13.06 10.13 -2.44
C PHE A 246 -12.34 10.33 -1.09
N ARG A 247 -11.01 10.29 -1.08
CA ARG A 247 -10.23 10.55 0.15
C ARG A 247 -10.47 11.93 0.73
N ARG A 248 -10.52 12.96 -0.14
CA ARG A 248 -10.78 14.34 0.27
C ARG A 248 -12.17 14.50 0.88
N THR A 249 -13.19 13.95 0.26
CA THR A 249 -14.58 14.04 0.74
C THR A 249 -14.75 13.34 2.10
N VAL A 250 -14.11 12.17 2.31
CA VAL A 250 -14.11 11.52 3.62
C VAL A 250 -13.35 12.35 4.66
N LEU A 251 -12.24 13.00 4.29
CA LEU A 251 -11.51 13.90 5.17
C LEU A 251 -12.35 15.12 5.57
N GLU A 252 -13.04 15.73 4.64
CA GLU A 252 -13.94 16.86 4.88
C GLU A 252 -15.08 16.46 5.83
N ALA A 253 -15.75 15.35 5.57
CA ALA A 253 -16.81 14.83 6.45
C ALA A 253 -16.32 14.56 7.87
N THR A 254 -15.13 13.95 8.05
CA THR A 254 -14.58 13.71 9.41
C THR A 254 -14.23 15.00 10.12
N LYS A 255 -13.71 16.01 9.42
CA LYS A 255 -13.43 17.33 10.02
C LYS A 255 -14.69 18.02 10.51
N GLU A 256 -15.74 18.05 9.70
CA GLU A 256 -17.01 18.69 10.05
C GLU A 256 -17.72 17.96 11.20
N LEU A 257 -17.58 16.65 11.30
CA LEU A 257 -18.12 15.85 12.39
C LEU A 257 -17.26 15.91 13.68
N GLY A 258 -16.12 16.63 13.67
CA GLY A 258 -15.21 16.72 14.81
C GLY A 258 -14.48 15.40 15.11
N ILE A 259 -14.35 14.50 14.09
CA ILE A 259 -13.67 13.22 14.26
C ILE A 259 -12.16 13.44 14.05
N GLY A 260 -11.35 13.19 15.10
CA GLY A 260 -9.92 13.49 15.12
C GLY A 260 -9.04 12.61 14.20
N ILE A 261 -9.63 11.62 13.54
CA ILE A 261 -8.95 10.70 12.61
C ILE A 261 -9.69 10.64 11.28
N SER A 262 -8.98 10.40 10.17
CA SER A 262 -9.59 10.33 8.84
C SER A 262 -8.98 9.24 7.95
N GLY A 263 -9.69 8.88 6.90
CA GLY A 263 -9.24 8.07 5.79
C GLY A 263 -10.17 6.91 5.43
N VAL A 264 -10.38 6.71 4.14
CA VAL A 264 -11.23 5.63 3.58
C VAL A 264 -10.79 4.25 4.10
N HIS A 265 -9.49 4.03 4.29
CA HIS A 265 -8.97 2.74 4.76
C HIS A 265 -9.39 2.39 6.19
N ARG A 266 -9.83 3.38 6.98
CA ARG A 266 -10.38 3.17 8.32
C ARG A 266 -11.78 2.55 8.29
N LEU A 267 -12.61 2.88 7.29
CA LEU A 267 -13.90 2.22 7.07
C LEU A 267 -13.70 0.70 6.84
N ARG A 268 -12.69 0.34 6.04
CA ARG A 268 -12.31 -1.06 5.86
C ARG A 268 -11.77 -1.71 7.15
N ALA A 269 -11.11 -0.93 8.01
CA ALA A 269 -10.68 -1.43 9.32
C ALA A 269 -11.89 -1.70 10.22
N ASN A 270 -12.92 -0.86 10.19
CA ASN A 270 -14.19 -1.10 10.88
C ASN A 270 -14.86 -2.40 10.42
N PHE A 271 -14.90 -2.66 9.11
CA PHE A 271 -15.38 -3.96 8.60
C PHE A 271 -14.62 -5.14 9.24
N ALA A 272 -13.28 -5.07 9.27
CA ALA A 272 -12.47 -6.14 9.85
C ALA A 272 -12.74 -6.33 11.35
N GLN A 273 -12.90 -5.24 12.08
CA GLN A 273 -13.18 -5.25 13.53
C GLN A 273 -14.58 -5.78 13.81
N CYS A 274 -15.59 -5.34 13.06
CA CYS A 274 -16.96 -5.81 13.17
C CYS A 274 -17.03 -7.33 12.92
N LYS A 275 -16.44 -7.81 11.80
CA LYS A 275 -16.41 -9.24 11.47
C LYS A 275 -15.64 -10.06 12.51
N TYR A 276 -14.59 -9.52 13.09
CA TYR A 276 -13.87 -10.19 14.17
C TYR A 276 -14.78 -10.40 15.38
N SER A 277 -15.49 -9.34 15.81
CA SER A 277 -16.44 -9.41 16.93
C SER A 277 -17.57 -10.40 16.66
N GLU A 278 -18.14 -10.38 15.44
CA GLU A 278 -19.17 -11.33 15.02
C GLU A 278 -18.67 -12.79 15.10
N PHE A 279 -17.47 -13.06 14.64
CA PHE A 279 -16.90 -14.43 14.66
C PHE A 279 -16.62 -14.90 16.10
N LEU A 280 -16.12 -14.03 16.97
CA LEU A 280 -15.94 -14.38 18.37
C LEU A 280 -17.28 -14.62 19.08
N ALA A 281 -18.30 -13.80 18.80
CA ALA A 281 -19.65 -14.01 19.34
C ALA A 281 -20.29 -15.34 18.88
N GLN A 282 -19.89 -15.86 17.71
CA GLN A 282 -20.26 -17.19 17.20
C GLN A 282 -19.42 -18.34 17.80
N GLY A 283 -18.51 -18.04 18.74
CA GLY A 283 -17.64 -19.04 19.37
C GLY A 283 -16.42 -19.45 18.52
N ILE A 284 -16.13 -18.71 17.45
CA ILE A 284 -14.93 -18.97 16.62
C ILE A 284 -13.70 -18.47 17.36
N ASP A 285 -12.66 -19.30 17.46
CA ASP A 285 -11.40 -18.91 18.14
C ASP A 285 -10.65 -17.76 17.41
N ASP A 286 -9.82 -17.01 18.16
CA ASP A 286 -9.08 -15.85 17.67
C ASP A 286 -8.31 -16.14 16.36
N ARG A 287 -7.61 -17.26 16.27
CA ARG A 287 -6.81 -17.59 15.10
C ARG A 287 -7.67 -17.84 13.87
N LYS A 288 -8.75 -18.60 14.00
CA LYS A 288 -9.69 -18.89 12.90
C LYS A 288 -10.43 -17.62 12.49
N ALA A 289 -10.88 -16.80 13.46
CA ALA A 289 -11.51 -15.51 13.16
C ALA A 289 -10.60 -14.60 12.32
N ARG A 290 -9.33 -14.49 12.72
CA ARG A 290 -8.33 -13.71 11.96
C ARG A 290 -8.04 -14.29 10.60
N GLN A 291 -8.04 -15.62 10.46
CA GLN A 291 -7.86 -16.25 9.15
C GLN A 291 -9.02 -15.93 8.22
N GLN A 292 -10.25 -16.07 8.67
CA GLN A 292 -11.46 -15.73 7.88
C GLN A 292 -11.47 -14.25 7.46
N ILE A 293 -11.10 -13.34 8.37
CA ILE A 293 -10.95 -11.92 8.02
C ILE A 293 -9.85 -11.71 6.98
N SER A 294 -8.71 -12.40 7.11
CA SER A 294 -7.62 -12.34 6.14
C SER A 294 -8.10 -12.72 4.74
N GLU A 295 -8.93 -13.76 4.63
CA GLU A 295 -9.55 -14.21 3.38
C GLU A 295 -10.55 -13.18 2.84
N LEU A 296 -11.49 -12.70 3.66
CA LEU A 296 -12.46 -11.66 3.30
C LEU A 296 -11.78 -10.37 2.82
N LEU A 297 -10.65 -10.01 3.42
CA LEU A 297 -9.87 -8.85 3.03
C LEU A 297 -8.89 -9.12 1.86
N GLY A 298 -8.76 -10.36 1.39
CA GLY A 298 -7.81 -10.73 0.33
C GLY A 298 -6.35 -10.53 0.74
N HIS A 299 -6.01 -10.87 1.98
CA HIS A 299 -4.63 -10.93 2.45
C HIS A 299 -4.07 -12.33 2.25
N ALA A 300 -2.73 -12.44 1.96
CA ALA A 300 -2.09 -13.76 1.85
C ALA A 300 -1.66 -14.32 3.19
N ARG A 301 -1.63 -13.47 4.22
CA ARG A 301 -1.00 -13.77 5.49
C ARG A 301 -1.85 -13.22 6.61
N ILE A 302 -2.03 -14.05 7.62
CA ILE A 302 -2.83 -13.72 8.81
C ILE A 302 -2.21 -12.56 9.62
N ASP A 303 -0.87 -12.40 9.59
CA ASP A 303 -0.18 -11.32 10.29
C ASP A 303 -0.60 -9.92 9.84
N VAL A 304 -1.09 -9.78 8.61
CA VAL A 304 -1.63 -8.51 8.12
C VAL A 304 -2.91 -8.12 8.85
N THR A 305 -3.68 -9.09 9.34
CA THR A 305 -4.93 -8.84 10.07
C THR A 305 -4.69 -8.13 11.41
N TYR A 306 -3.54 -8.36 12.05
CA TYR A 306 -3.16 -7.65 13.27
C TYR A 306 -3.01 -6.12 13.11
N LYS A 307 -2.91 -5.63 11.87
CA LYS A 307 -2.91 -4.18 11.59
C LYS A 307 -4.30 -3.55 11.71
N TYR A 308 -5.34 -4.35 11.58
CA TYR A 308 -6.75 -3.94 11.67
C TYR A 308 -7.36 -4.31 13.02
N VAL A 309 -7.03 -5.50 13.50
CA VAL A 309 -7.48 -6.06 14.77
C VAL A 309 -6.24 -6.42 15.57
N PRO A 310 -5.70 -5.52 16.40
CA PRO A 310 -4.49 -5.77 17.18
C PRO A 310 -4.69 -6.90 18.20
N LYS A 311 -3.59 -7.38 18.79
CA LYS A 311 -3.66 -8.33 19.91
C LYS A 311 -4.37 -7.65 21.09
N GLY A 312 -5.28 -8.38 21.74
CA GLY A 312 -6.05 -7.84 22.86
C GLY A 312 -7.13 -6.83 22.45
N PHE A 313 -7.52 -6.81 21.15
CA PHE A 313 -8.68 -6.03 20.72
C PHE A 313 -9.92 -6.56 21.45
N ILE A 314 -10.51 -5.72 22.28
CA ILE A 314 -11.74 -5.98 23.04
C ILE A 314 -12.88 -5.33 22.27
N THR A 315 -13.96 -6.07 22.05
CA THR A 315 -15.18 -5.65 21.37
C THR A 315 -16.05 -4.80 22.28
#